data_17bb4da2eee501f381fe9aa40e38dcc0
#
_entry.id   17bb4da2eee501f381fe9aa40e38dcc0
#
_cell.length_a   1.000
_cell.length_b   1.000
_cell.length_c   1.000
_cell.angle_alpha   90.00
_cell.angle_beta   90.00
_cell.angle_gamma   90.00
#
_symmetry.space_group_name_H-M   'P 1'
#
loop_
_entity.id
_entity.type
_entity.pdbx_description
1 polymer ?
#
loop_
_entity_poly.entity_id
_entity_poly.type
_entity_poly.pdbx_seq_one_letter_code
_entity_poly.pdbx_strand_id
1 'polypeptide(L)'
;MPDDPSPSRRRFLGDAFALGASSLILPRAFGAVREPSGATVLESDDAHIAIAALDPPSRVFVDHEGTGLKEARRASAARFTSAQGVVELAPEGAGIGVKVTCPNGPLTRVVLRWTTTYSPMSLFLGDAWERGYGDLQWRFLQPERVMPWYFAAHDPSSGRTVMYGVMTQPAAMCFWTVDATGTSLWLDFRNGGGPSRPGNREIAAATIVSMTTRPLTPLAALSRFCRLLSLNPRVASAPICGNNNWYYAYGKNFDADAMRRDATFLAEISAGHANRPYCVIDAGWTPGSSAPGGPWTKGDVAKFPDMPALAADMKRIGVRPGIWIRPTALTVVDDPKRLRRGPAHDEEKPLDLTLPENLELIRSDIARMRAWGYELIKHDFSTYDAFGRWGFDMGAELTEGKWSWADQSLTNAEVILRLYATLREGAGDGVLLGCNTIGHLAAGSFEIQRAGDDTSGRAWERTRRMGINTLAYRLPQHGAFFQIDPDCAAHTASTPWELDRQFLDLIAKSGTALFVSVDPRTVTPEQKSAYREAMMTALSGGARGGAEPLDWLHTTAPREWRIGGRRVTYQWEEAWGALPFRV
;
A
#
# COMPACT_ATOMS: atom_id res chain seq x y z
N MET A 1 -11.31 -20.72 24.06
CA MET A 1 -10.42 -19.54 23.85
C MET A 1 -9.64 -19.34 25.12
N PRO A 2 -8.34 -19.47 25.15
CA PRO A 2 -7.53 -19.00 26.27
C PRO A 2 -6.99 -17.60 25.97
N ASP A 3 -6.92 -16.81 27.02
CA ASP A 3 -6.45 -15.44 27.09
C ASP A 3 -4.94 -15.35 26.77
N ASP A 4 -4.60 -14.36 25.96
CA ASP A 4 -3.22 -14.00 25.66
C ASP A 4 -2.82 -12.80 26.55
N PRO A 5 -1.73 -12.87 27.33
CA PRO A 5 -1.24 -11.74 28.10
C PRO A 5 -0.24 -10.91 27.29
N SER A 6 -0.66 -9.74 26.85
CA SER A 6 0.20 -8.72 26.25
C SER A 6 0.95 -7.91 27.33
N PRO A 7 2.23 -7.57 27.16
CA PRO A 7 2.98 -6.79 28.13
C PRO A 7 2.80 -5.27 28.01
N SER A 8 2.48 -4.71 29.14
CA SER A 8 2.70 -3.36 29.70
C SER A 8 2.94 -2.16 28.78
N ARG A 9 1.93 -1.32 28.70
CA ARG A 9 2.06 0.10 28.36
C ARG A 9 2.48 0.92 29.59
N ARG A 10 3.55 1.68 29.48
CA ARG A 10 3.87 2.72 30.44
C ARG A 10 2.88 3.88 30.31
N ARG A 11 2.30 4.26 31.43
CA ARG A 11 1.43 5.43 31.63
C ARG A 11 2.24 6.72 31.46
N PHE A 12 1.74 7.63 30.65
CA PHE A 12 1.99 9.06 30.85
C PHE A 12 0.69 9.71 31.32
N LEU A 13 0.73 10.21 32.53
CA LEU A 13 -0.31 11.05 33.14
C LEU A 13 -0.08 12.50 32.71
N GLY A 14 -1.18 13.16 32.34
CA GLY A 14 -1.18 14.55 31.97
C GLY A 14 -1.16 15.47 33.16
N ASP A 15 -0.54 16.63 33.00
CA ASP A 15 -0.75 17.80 33.82
C ASP A 15 -1.56 18.83 33.04
N ALA A 16 -2.64 19.26 33.67
CA ALA A 16 -3.51 20.33 33.20
C ALA A 16 -2.84 21.69 33.43
N PHE A 17 -2.68 22.50 32.41
CA PHE A 17 -2.30 23.90 32.55
C PHE A 17 -3.49 24.83 32.32
N ALA A 18 -3.70 25.70 33.25
CA ALA A 18 -4.69 26.74 33.26
C ALA A 18 -4.39 27.82 32.21
N LEU A 19 -5.41 28.25 31.50
CA LEU A 19 -5.36 29.32 30.51
C LEU A 19 -5.30 30.69 31.22
N GLY A 20 -4.16 31.34 31.11
CA GLY A 20 -4.03 32.79 31.36
C GLY A 20 -4.15 33.54 30.03
N ALA A 21 -5.12 34.44 29.94
CA ALA A 21 -5.30 35.32 28.80
C ALA A 21 -4.18 36.37 28.77
N SER A 22 -3.30 36.32 27.76
CA SER A 22 -2.36 37.40 27.44
C SER A 22 -2.56 37.76 25.95
N SER A 23 -2.86 39.04 25.75
CA SER A 23 -3.01 39.68 24.46
C SER A 23 -1.72 39.59 23.63
N LEU A 24 -1.74 38.82 22.57
CA LEU A 24 -0.64 38.69 21.59
C LEU A 24 -0.75 39.80 20.55
N ILE A 25 0.22 40.69 20.57
CA ILE A 25 0.54 41.63 19.49
C ILE A 25 1.15 40.80 18.33
N LEU A 26 0.47 40.74 17.20
CA LEU A 26 0.95 40.08 15.99
C LEU A 26 2.08 40.88 15.34
N PRO A 27 3.25 40.29 15.07
CA PRO A 27 4.22 40.90 14.15
C PRO A 27 3.75 40.74 12.71
N ARG A 28 3.59 41.85 12.01
CA ARG A 28 3.45 41.89 10.56
C ARG A 28 4.82 41.60 9.93
N ALA A 29 4.97 40.44 9.28
CA ALA A 29 5.77 40.21 8.08
C ALA A 29 5.65 38.72 7.67
N PHE A 30 4.64 38.37 6.89
CA PHE A 30 4.68 37.13 6.13
C PHE A 30 5.60 37.36 4.94
N GLY A 31 6.81 36.81 4.98
CA GLY A 31 7.67 36.70 3.84
C GLY A 31 7.01 35.84 2.76
N ALA A 32 6.93 36.34 1.55
CA ALA A 32 6.44 35.60 0.39
C ALA A 32 7.25 34.29 0.24
N VAL A 33 6.55 33.17 0.15
CA VAL A 33 7.15 31.87 -0.21
C VAL A 33 7.79 32.06 -1.58
N ARG A 34 9.10 31.96 -1.64
CA ARG A 34 9.87 32.06 -2.89
C ARG A 34 9.53 30.84 -3.73
N GLU A 35 8.99 31.03 -4.92
CA GLU A 35 8.85 29.97 -5.90
C GLU A 35 10.23 29.52 -6.38
N PRO A 36 10.45 28.18 -6.59
CA PRO A 36 11.73 27.70 -7.09
C PRO A 36 12.00 28.27 -8.50
N SER A 37 13.18 28.81 -8.73
CA SER A 37 13.61 29.28 -10.04
C SER A 37 13.89 28.06 -10.94
N GLY A 38 13.09 27.86 -11.97
CA GLY A 38 13.29 26.79 -12.97
C GLY A 38 12.13 25.82 -13.13
N ALA A 39 10.92 26.19 -12.70
CA ALA A 39 9.73 25.36 -12.87
C ALA A 39 9.32 25.26 -14.35
N THR A 40 9.09 24.04 -14.83
CA THR A 40 8.36 23.82 -16.08
C THR A 40 6.88 23.98 -15.77
N VAL A 41 6.28 25.07 -16.22
CA VAL A 41 4.84 25.32 -16.07
C VAL A 41 4.10 24.60 -17.19
N LEU A 42 3.27 23.63 -16.84
CA LEU A 42 2.29 23.06 -17.76
C LEU A 42 0.97 23.80 -17.54
N GLU A 43 0.68 24.75 -18.40
CA GLU A 43 -0.63 25.41 -18.43
C GLU A 43 -1.67 24.48 -19.05
N SER A 44 -2.68 24.11 -18.29
CA SER A 44 -3.96 23.67 -18.82
C SER A 44 -4.96 24.78 -18.55
N ASP A 45 -5.95 24.97 -19.42
CA ASP A 45 -6.83 26.16 -19.49
C ASP A 45 -7.46 26.65 -18.18
N ASP A 46 -7.37 25.87 -17.06
CA ASP A 46 -7.97 26.21 -15.76
C ASP A 46 -7.10 25.94 -14.53
N ALA A 47 -5.84 25.46 -14.65
CA ALA A 47 -5.04 25.16 -13.46
C ALA A 47 -3.53 25.42 -13.67
N HIS A 48 -2.94 26.21 -12.80
CA HIS A 48 -1.48 26.32 -12.72
C HIS A 48 -0.86 25.09 -12.08
N ILE A 49 -0.14 24.30 -12.86
CA ILE A 49 0.62 23.15 -12.41
C ILE A 49 2.08 23.44 -12.65
N ALA A 50 2.86 23.59 -11.59
CA ALA A 50 4.30 23.70 -11.68
C ALA A 50 4.92 22.39 -11.21
N ILE A 51 5.58 21.66 -12.12
CA ILE A 51 6.55 20.64 -11.74
C ILE A 51 7.83 21.40 -11.43
N ALA A 52 8.13 21.55 -10.13
CA ALA A 52 9.29 22.31 -9.71
C ALA A 52 10.54 21.44 -9.77
N ALA A 53 11.57 21.90 -10.44
CA ALA A 53 12.91 21.41 -10.13
C ALA A 53 13.18 21.77 -8.65
N LEU A 54 13.41 20.75 -7.81
CA LEU A 54 13.81 20.99 -6.43
C LEU A 54 15.18 21.67 -6.42
N ASP A 55 15.32 22.71 -5.61
CA ASP A 55 16.65 23.23 -5.28
C ASP A 55 17.47 22.11 -4.60
N PRO A 56 18.80 22.11 -4.74
CA PRO A 56 19.64 21.21 -3.98
C PRO A 56 19.33 21.31 -2.47
N PRO A 57 19.39 20.17 -1.72
CA PRO A 57 19.13 20.21 -0.29
C PRO A 57 20.07 21.17 0.42
N SER A 58 19.57 21.88 1.41
CA SER A 58 20.36 22.80 2.23
C SER A 58 21.45 22.06 3.02
N ARG A 59 21.14 20.85 3.48
CA ARG A 59 22.06 19.98 4.25
C ARG A 59 21.84 18.51 3.87
N VAL A 60 22.90 17.72 3.97
CA VAL A 60 22.87 16.26 3.80
C VAL A 60 23.52 15.63 5.02
N PHE A 61 22.92 14.59 5.54
CA PHE A 61 23.44 13.81 6.67
C PHE A 61 23.58 12.34 6.27
N VAL A 62 24.59 11.66 6.81
CA VAL A 62 24.83 10.24 6.57
C VAL A 62 25.03 9.53 7.92
N ASP A 63 24.37 8.40 8.07
CA ASP A 63 24.63 7.44 9.14
C ASP A 63 25.17 6.15 8.52
N HIS A 64 26.39 5.78 8.88
CA HIS A 64 27.07 4.61 8.34
C HIS A 64 26.77 3.33 9.13
N GLU A 65 26.75 3.41 10.46
CA GLU A 65 26.73 2.24 11.33
C GLU A 65 25.47 2.12 12.20
N GLY A 66 24.48 3.00 12.01
CA GLY A 66 23.32 3.10 12.90
C GLY A 66 23.69 3.74 14.26
N THR A 67 24.77 4.51 14.29
CA THR A 67 25.27 5.19 15.50
C THR A 67 24.88 6.67 15.58
N GLY A 68 24.24 7.18 14.53
CA GLY A 68 23.73 8.53 14.44
C GLY A 68 24.18 9.27 13.18
N LEU A 69 23.37 10.24 12.81
CA LEU A 69 23.57 11.08 11.64
C LEU A 69 24.74 12.04 11.83
N LYS A 70 25.62 12.11 10.83
CA LYS A 70 26.70 13.09 10.74
C LYS A 70 26.52 13.92 9.47
N GLU A 71 26.68 15.23 9.57
CA GLU A 71 26.57 16.10 8.40
C GLU A 71 27.70 15.84 7.40
N ALA A 72 27.31 15.60 6.15
CA ALA A 72 28.25 15.43 5.05
C ALA A 72 28.79 16.80 4.59
N ARG A 73 30.07 16.85 4.28
CA ARG A 73 30.71 18.06 3.76
C ARG A 73 30.23 18.32 2.31
N ARG A 74 29.70 19.49 2.08
CA ARG A 74 29.32 19.93 0.72
C ARG A 74 30.60 20.18 -0.10
N ALA A 75 30.83 19.37 -1.13
CA ALA A 75 31.92 19.55 -2.07
C ALA A 75 31.51 20.44 -3.28
N SER A 76 30.24 20.36 -3.69
CA SER A 76 29.62 21.24 -4.69
C SER A 76 28.11 21.34 -4.43
N ALA A 77 27.37 22.04 -5.28
CA ALA A 77 25.90 22.10 -5.20
C ALA A 77 25.25 20.71 -5.29
N ALA A 78 25.89 19.77 -5.99
CA ALA A 78 25.36 18.45 -6.30
C ALA A 78 26.14 17.30 -5.66
N ARG A 79 27.19 17.56 -4.87
CA ARG A 79 28.07 16.52 -4.33
C ARG A 79 28.37 16.75 -2.85
N PHE A 80 28.13 15.71 -2.05
CA PHE A 80 28.35 15.70 -0.61
C PHE A 80 29.23 14.50 -0.22
N THR A 81 30.23 14.72 0.64
CA THR A 81 31.19 13.71 1.03
C THR A 81 31.09 13.44 2.54
N SER A 82 31.05 12.18 2.90
CA SER A 82 31.16 11.67 4.27
C SER A 82 32.48 10.95 4.48
N ALA A 83 32.70 10.41 5.67
CA ALA A 83 33.93 9.68 5.98
C ALA A 83 34.13 8.43 5.10
N GLN A 84 33.07 7.77 4.67
CA GLN A 84 33.11 6.48 4.01
C GLN A 84 32.41 6.46 2.65
N GLY A 85 31.79 7.58 2.23
CA GLY A 85 31.03 7.57 0.99
C GLY A 85 30.70 8.96 0.45
N VAL A 86 30.02 8.95 -0.68
CA VAL A 86 29.63 10.14 -1.44
C VAL A 86 28.13 10.06 -1.77
N VAL A 87 27.44 11.17 -1.65
CA VAL A 87 26.07 11.40 -2.13
C VAL A 87 26.14 12.37 -3.30
N GLU A 88 25.64 11.96 -4.45
CA GLU A 88 25.59 12.76 -5.67
C GLU A 88 24.15 13.00 -6.10
N LEU A 89 23.88 14.19 -6.54
CA LEU A 89 22.58 14.63 -7.04
C LEU A 89 22.74 15.01 -8.52
N ALA A 90 21.85 14.53 -9.37
CA ALA A 90 21.84 14.86 -10.78
C ALA A 90 20.41 15.08 -11.29
N PRO A 91 20.17 15.96 -12.25
CA PRO A 91 18.88 16.01 -12.93
C PRO A 91 18.54 14.65 -13.53
N GLU A 92 17.31 14.18 -13.27
CA GLU A 92 16.81 12.91 -13.78
C GLU A 92 15.32 13.02 -14.12
N GLY A 93 15.01 13.05 -15.43
CA GLY A 93 13.66 13.30 -15.91
C GLY A 93 13.13 14.65 -15.42
N ALA A 94 11.97 14.63 -14.76
CA ALA A 94 11.35 15.80 -14.14
C ALA A 94 11.79 16.03 -12.67
N GLY A 95 12.82 15.30 -12.19
CA GLY A 95 13.24 15.30 -10.80
C GLY A 95 14.75 15.37 -10.60
N ILE A 96 15.17 14.97 -9.40
CA ILE A 96 16.57 14.85 -9.00
C ILE A 96 16.85 13.41 -8.62
N GLY A 97 17.73 12.75 -9.36
CA GLY A 97 18.29 11.46 -9.01
C GLY A 97 19.30 11.59 -7.87
N VAL A 98 19.24 10.67 -6.93
CA VAL A 98 20.16 10.56 -5.79
C VAL A 98 20.97 9.28 -5.94
N LYS A 99 22.28 9.42 -6.05
CA LYS A 99 23.24 8.32 -6.12
C LYS A 99 24.10 8.29 -4.87
N VAL A 100 24.33 7.10 -4.35
CA VAL A 100 25.17 6.91 -3.15
C VAL A 100 26.20 5.85 -3.42
N THR A 101 27.46 6.16 -3.09
CA THR A 101 28.57 5.21 -3.07
C THR A 101 29.19 5.15 -1.68
N CYS A 102 29.45 3.95 -1.17
CA CYS A 102 30.03 3.73 0.15
C CYS A 102 31.04 2.57 0.10
N PRO A 103 32.18 2.75 -0.60
CA PRO A 103 33.12 1.64 -0.89
C PRO A 103 33.83 1.09 0.35
N ASN A 104 34.01 1.90 1.39
CA ASN A 104 34.89 1.61 2.49
C ASN A 104 34.14 1.27 3.80
N GLY A 105 32.83 1.06 3.75
CA GLY A 105 32.12 0.80 4.98
C GLY A 105 30.63 0.46 4.83
N PRO A 106 29.95 0.31 5.96
CA PRO A 106 28.52 0.10 6.01
C PRO A 106 27.75 1.38 5.69
N LEU A 107 26.49 1.23 5.33
CA LEU A 107 25.55 2.32 5.07
C LEU A 107 24.19 2.02 5.70
N THR A 108 23.71 2.93 6.53
CA THR A 108 22.41 2.83 7.20
C THR A 108 21.40 3.80 6.62
N ARG A 109 21.73 5.11 6.63
CA ARG A 109 20.78 6.15 6.19
C ARG A 109 21.48 7.34 5.56
N VAL A 110 20.77 7.97 4.63
CA VAL A 110 21.09 9.32 4.12
C VAL A 110 19.85 10.18 4.31
N VAL A 111 20.04 11.40 4.83
CA VAL A 111 18.95 12.37 5.02
C VAL A 111 19.26 13.61 4.19
N LEU A 112 18.34 13.98 3.32
CA LEU A 112 18.36 15.21 2.56
C LEU A 112 17.42 16.22 3.21
N ARG A 113 17.91 17.41 3.54
CA ARG A 113 17.16 18.44 4.24
C ARG A 113 17.02 19.70 3.39
N TRP A 114 15.79 20.18 3.25
CA TRP A 114 15.46 21.47 2.65
C TRP A 114 14.90 22.43 3.71
N THR A 115 15.29 23.68 3.65
CA THR A 115 14.63 24.74 4.40
C THR A 115 13.32 25.10 3.70
N THR A 116 12.20 24.82 4.32
CA THR A 116 10.87 25.12 3.80
C THR A 116 9.99 25.65 4.94
N THR A 117 9.02 26.48 4.56
CA THR A 117 8.00 26.97 5.49
C THR A 117 6.62 26.68 4.95
N TYR A 118 5.72 26.29 5.82
CA TYR A 118 4.32 26.02 5.51
C TYR A 118 3.42 26.98 6.27
N SER A 119 2.25 27.28 5.72
CA SER A 119 1.20 27.99 6.47
C SER A 119 0.86 27.20 7.73
N PRO A 120 0.63 27.86 8.89
CA PRO A 120 0.14 27.18 10.09
C PRO A 120 -1.19 26.45 9.88
N MET A 121 -1.94 26.82 8.86
CA MET A 121 -3.23 26.19 8.49
C MET A 121 -3.06 25.00 7.52
N SER A 122 -1.82 24.68 7.11
CA SER A 122 -1.57 23.56 6.21
C SER A 122 -1.90 22.23 6.85
N LEU A 123 -2.58 21.40 6.08
CA LEU A 123 -2.87 20.00 6.41
C LEU A 123 -1.94 19.09 5.60
N PHE A 124 -1.41 18.07 6.25
CA PHE A 124 -0.46 17.13 5.66
C PHE A 124 -1.08 15.74 5.54
N LEU A 125 -0.94 15.14 4.37
CA LEU A 125 -1.27 13.75 4.10
C LEU A 125 -0.04 13.03 3.60
N GLY A 126 0.35 11.93 4.24
CA GLY A 126 1.36 10.98 3.76
C GLY A 126 0.72 9.65 3.40
N ASP A 127 1.48 8.79 2.73
CA ASP A 127 1.07 7.40 2.48
C ASP A 127 1.49 6.49 3.65
N ALA A 128 1.21 5.20 3.54
CA ALA A 128 1.66 4.13 4.44
C ALA A 128 2.78 3.30 3.78
N TRP A 129 3.57 2.57 4.60
CA TRP A 129 4.64 1.71 4.10
C TRP A 129 4.14 0.63 3.13
N GLU A 130 3.03 -0.01 3.49
CA GLU A 130 2.38 -1.04 2.67
C GLU A 130 0.91 -0.66 2.38
N ARG A 131 -0.06 -1.36 2.95
CA ARG A 131 -1.49 -1.03 2.94
C ARG A 131 -1.84 -0.09 4.08
N GLY A 132 -2.98 0.59 4.03
CA GLY A 132 -3.48 1.44 5.12
C GLY A 132 -4.17 0.61 6.21
N TYR A 133 -4.20 1.13 7.43
CA TYR A 133 -4.82 0.47 8.59
C TYR A 133 -5.93 1.30 9.22
N GLY A 134 -6.65 2.05 8.39
CA GLY A 134 -7.78 2.87 8.83
C GLY A 134 -7.38 4.14 9.58
N ASP A 135 -6.15 4.59 9.41
CA ASP A 135 -5.53 5.73 10.11
C ASP A 135 -5.02 6.83 9.17
N LEU A 136 -5.22 6.66 7.85
CA LEU A 136 -4.87 7.70 6.87
C LEU A 136 -5.78 8.91 7.07
N GLN A 137 -5.19 10.09 7.18
CA GLN A 137 -5.91 11.35 7.33
C GLN A 137 -5.03 12.57 7.10
N TRP A 138 -5.66 13.66 6.74
CA TRP A 138 -5.06 14.98 6.77
C TRP A 138 -4.88 15.44 8.22
N ARG A 139 -3.69 15.91 8.56
CA ARG A 139 -3.35 16.38 9.92
C ARG A 139 -2.56 17.67 9.84
N PHE A 140 -2.70 18.52 10.85
CA PHE A 140 -1.76 19.61 11.05
C PHE A 140 -0.33 19.07 11.21
N LEU A 141 0.64 19.96 11.09
CA LEU A 141 2.05 19.62 11.19
C LEU A 141 2.36 18.83 12.48
N GLN A 142 3.01 17.70 12.29
CA GLN A 142 3.49 16.79 13.34
C GLN A 142 4.92 16.38 12.99
N PRO A 143 5.95 16.97 13.65
CA PRO A 143 7.36 16.78 13.25
C PRO A 143 7.85 15.33 13.26
N GLU A 144 7.32 14.50 14.16
CA GLU A 144 7.68 13.08 14.31
C GLU A 144 6.90 12.14 13.38
N ARG A 145 5.96 12.67 12.58
CA ARG A 145 5.17 11.84 11.66
C ARG A 145 6.01 11.32 10.52
N VAL A 146 6.13 10.00 10.44
CA VAL A 146 6.71 9.31 9.30
C VAL A 146 5.69 9.25 8.17
N MET A 147 6.06 9.78 7.00
CA MET A 147 5.23 9.79 5.79
C MET A 147 5.97 9.05 4.68
N PRO A 148 5.72 7.73 4.51
CA PRO A 148 6.40 6.94 3.48
C PRO A 148 6.13 7.46 2.06
N TRP A 149 7.11 7.36 1.21
CA TRP A 149 7.13 7.53 -0.23
C TRP A 149 6.83 8.94 -0.75
N TYR A 150 5.71 9.53 -0.35
CA TYR A 150 5.30 10.89 -0.72
C TYR A 150 4.40 11.51 0.33
N PHE A 151 4.30 12.83 0.27
CA PHE A 151 3.30 13.54 1.04
C PHE A 151 2.76 14.75 0.26
N ALA A 152 1.59 15.21 0.67
CA ALA A 152 0.99 16.46 0.24
C ALA A 152 0.79 17.38 1.42
N ALA A 153 1.06 18.68 1.22
CA ALA A 153 0.69 19.77 2.11
C ALA A 153 -0.35 20.65 1.41
N HIS A 154 -1.57 20.67 1.94
CA HIS A 154 -2.69 21.48 1.43
C HIS A 154 -2.96 22.65 2.36
N ASP A 155 -2.99 23.86 1.82
CA ASP A 155 -3.41 25.06 2.53
C ASP A 155 -4.85 25.43 2.12
N PRO A 156 -5.84 25.18 2.98
CA PRO A 156 -7.24 25.49 2.66
C PRO A 156 -7.51 26.98 2.42
N SER A 157 -6.69 27.87 3.00
CA SER A 157 -6.88 29.33 2.87
C SER A 157 -6.52 29.85 1.49
N SER A 158 -5.54 29.25 0.85
CA SER A 158 -5.05 29.63 -0.49
C SER A 158 -5.47 28.65 -1.59
N GLY A 159 -6.03 27.48 -1.24
CA GLY A 159 -6.30 26.39 -2.16
C GLY A 159 -5.05 25.77 -2.79
N ARG A 160 -3.87 26.07 -2.26
CA ARG A 160 -2.58 25.57 -2.77
C ARG A 160 -2.29 24.19 -2.20
N THR A 161 -1.88 23.27 -3.07
CA THR A 161 -1.35 21.96 -2.68
C THR A 161 0.08 21.82 -3.16
N VAL A 162 1.01 21.53 -2.26
CA VAL A 162 2.42 21.24 -2.54
C VAL A 162 2.68 19.78 -2.22
N MET A 163 3.34 19.06 -3.12
CA MET A 163 3.59 17.63 -2.98
C MET A 163 5.07 17.33 -3.22
N TYR A 164 5.61 16.44 -2.42
CA TYR A 164 6.95 15.90 -2.53
C TYR A 164 6.89 14.38 -2.50
N GLY A 165 7.68 13.72 -3.33
CA GLY A 165 7.72 12.27 -3.38
C GLY A 165 8.97 11.74 -4.04
N VAL A 166 9.14 10.43 -3.95
CA VAL A 166 10.11 9.68 -4.73
C VAL A 166 9.38 8.88 -5.80
N MET A 167 9.98 8.72 -6.96
CA MET A 167 9.42 7.87 -8.01
C MET A 167 9.33 6.43 -7.52
N THR A 168 8.38 5.67 -8.07
CA THR A 168 8.17 4.27 -7.71
C THR A 168 9.40 3.41 -7.98
N GLN A 169 9.56 2.33 -7.21
CA GLN A 169 10.68 1.38 -7.29
C GLN A 169 12.06 1.97 -6.93
N PRO A 170 12.21 2.84 -5.91
CA PRO A 170 13.50 3.29 -5.45
C PRO A 170 14.31 2.13 -4.86
N ALA A 171 15.66 2.24 -4.91
CA ALA A 171 16.56 1.27 -4.29
C ALA A 171 16.76 1.49 -2.77
N ALA A 172 16.11 2.48 -2.18
CA ALA A 172 16.08 2.72 -0.74
C ALA A 172 14.65 2.77 -0.23
N MET A 173 14.42 2.37 1.02
CA MET A 173 13.14 2.63 1.69
C MET A 173 13.06 4.11 2.05
N CYS A 174 12.03 4.82 1.58
CA CYS A 174 11.99 6.28 1.63
C CYS A 174 10.83 6.79 2.47
N PHE A 175 11.08 7.77 3.35
CA PHE A 175 10.02 8.47 4.04
C PHE A 175 10.35 9.95 4.25
N TRP A 176 9.33 10.74 4.47
CA TRP A 176 9.42 12.17 4.71
C TRP A 176 9.05 12.52 6.14
N THR A 177 9.70 13.54 6.68
CA THR A 177 9.30 14.26 7.88
C THR A 177 9.28 15.75 7.62
N VAL A 178 8.37 16.47 8.26
CA VAL A 178 8.23 17.92 8.13
C VAL A 178 8.16 18.54 9.51
N ASP A 179 8.93 19.61 9.71
CA ASP A 179 8.90 20.39 10.94
C ASP A 179 8.79 21.90 10.64
N ALA A 180 8.81 22.73 11.68
CA ALA A 180 8.64 24.19 11.56
C ALA A 180 9.72 24.87 10.70
N THR A 181 10.86 24.23 10.43
CA THR A 181 12.02 24.81 9.74
C THR A 181 12.32 24.15 8.41
N GLY A 182 11.64 23.05 8.08
CA GLY A 182 11.92 22.40 6.79
C GLY A 182 11.30 21.04 6.61
N THR A 183 11.70 20.45 5.49
CA THR A 183 11.29 19.12 5.02
C THR A 183 12.52 18.23 4.90
N SER A 184 12.43 17.00 5.37
CA SER A 184 13.50 16.02 5.26
C SER A 184 13.04 14.78 4.53
N LEU A 185 13.85 14.31 3.56
CA LEU A 185 13.73 12.98 2.97
C LEU A 185 14.76 12.06 3.64
N TRP A 186 14.27 10.96 4.16
CA TRP A 186 15.06 9.89 4.75
C TRP A 186 15.16 8.74 3.74
N LEU A 187 16.36 8.41 3.34
CA LEU A 187 16.69 7.27 2.50
C LEU A 187 17.31 6.19 3.40
N ASP A 188 16.61 5.09 3.58
CA ASP A 188 17.02 3.98 4.42
C ASP A 188 17.65 2.88 3.57
N PHE A 189 18.93 2.62 3.80
CA PHE A 189 19.75 1.65 3.07
C PHE A 189 19.96 0.37 3.87
N ARG A 190 19.28 0.19 4.98
CA ARG A 190 19.48 -1.00 5.81
C ARG A 190 19.24 -2.30 5.05
N ASN A 191 19.89 -3.33 5.53
CA ASN A 191 19.78 -4.71 5.13
C ASN A 191 19.24 -5.50 6.32
N GLY A 192 17.97 -5.89 6.28
CA GLY A 192 17.27 -6.29 7.50
C GLY A 192 17.17 -5.12 8.48
N GLY A 193 17.56 -5.35 9.74
CA GLY A 193 17.66 -4.31 10.80
C GLY A 193 19.07 -3.72 10.95
N GLY A 194 20.05 -4.26 10.22
CA GLY A 194 21.45 -3.81 10.24
C GLY A 194 21.83 -2.93 9.06
N PRO A 195 23.04 -2.37 9.03
CA PRO A 195 23.54 -1.62 7.88
C PRO A 195 23.75 -2.53 6.67
N SER A 196 23.54 -2.02 5.46
CA SER A 196 24.00 -2.66 4.23
C SER A 196 25.52 -2.48 4.05
N ARG A 197 26.12 -3.31 3.19
CA ARG A 197 27.54 -3.27 2.81
C ARG A 197 27.68 -3.27 1.28
N PRO A 198 27.35 -2.17 0.61
CA PRO A 198 27.27 -2.15 -0.85
C PRO A 198 28.61 -2.33 -1.56
N GLY A 199 29.75 -2.17 -0.87
CA GLY A 199 31.07 -2.22 -1.48
C GLY A 199 31.24 -1.10 -2.51
N ASN A 200 31.92 -1.40 -3.62
CA ASN A 200 32.21 -0.43 -4.68
C ASN A 200 30.97 -0.10 -5.58
N ARG A 201 29.81 -0.63 -5.26
CA ARG A 201 28.59 -0.44 -6.03
C ARG A 201 28.03 0.98 -5.85
N GLU A 202 27.65 1.63 -6.93
CA GLU A 202 26.81 2.83 -6.90
C GLU A 202 25.35 2.39 -6.73
N ILE A 203 24.66 2.99 -5.76
CA ILE A 203 23.22 2.78 -5.54
C ILE A 203 22.48 3.99 -6.11
N ALA A 204 21.65 3.80 -7.14
CA ALA A 204 20.67 4.77 -7.59
C ALA A 204 19.50 4.76 -6.58
N ALA A 205 19.64 5.55 -5.51
CA ALA A 205 18.81 5.43 -4.31
C ALA A 205 17.34 5.78 -4.55
N ALA A 206 17.10 6.92 -5.19
CA ALA A 206 15.75 7.42 -5.49
C ALA A 206 15.82 8.57 -6.49
N THR A 207 14.72 8.80 -7.24
CA THR A 207 14.49 10.04 -8.01
C THR A 207 13.42 10.84 -7.28
N ILE A 208 13.75 12.06 -6.88
CA ILE A 208 12.87 12.94 -6.10
C ILE A 208 12.14 13.89 -7.04
N VAL A 209 10.84 14.02 -6.87
CA VAL A 209 10.01 14.96 -7.62
C VAL A 209 9.15 15.81 -6.69
N SER A 210 8.81 17.01 -7.14
CA SER A 210 7.84 17.87 -6.45
C SER A 210 6.87 18.50 -7.43
N MET A 211 5.66 18.80 -6.95
CA MET A 211 4.63 19.46 -7.74
C MET A 211 3.84 20.45 -6.87
N THR A 212 3.51 21.58 -7.43
CA THR A 212 2.60 22.56 -6.83
C THR A 212 1.41 22.78 -7.75
N THR A 213 0.21 22.86 -7.17
CA THR A 213 -1.02 23.08 -7.96
C THR A 213 -1.88 24.18 -7.35
N ARG A 214 -2.58 24.94 -8.22
CA ARG A 214 -3.68 25.86 -7.94
C ARG A 214 -4.58 25.95 -9.18
N PRO A 215 -5.89 26.11 -9.10
CA PRO A 215 -6.84 25.70 -8.05
C PRO A 215 -7.35 24.30 -8.36
N LEU A 216 -6.70 23.25 -7.88
CA LEU A 216 -7.18 21.87 -7.98
C LEU A 216 -7.71 21.40 -6.64
N THR A 217 -8.71 20.51 -6.65
CA THR A 217 -9.05 19.76 -5.43
C THR A 217 -7.84 18.93 -4.98
N PRO A 218 -7.65 18.70 -3.68
CA PRO A 218 -6.53 17.89 -3.20
C PRO A 218 -6.48 16.50 -3.82
N LEU A 219 -7.65 15.89 -4.12
CA LEU A 219 -7.70 14.60 -4.83
C LEU A 219 -7.15 14.70 -6.25
N ALA A 220 -7.58 15.69 -7.02
CA ALA A 220 -7.11 15.88 -8.38
C ALA A 220 -5.60 16.18 -8.42
N ALA A 221 -5.10 16.99 -7.47
CA ALA A 221 -3.69 17.28 -7.32
C ALA A 221 -2.88 16.01 -7.03
N LEU A 222 -3.29 15.22 -6.02
CA LEU A 222 -2.64 13.97 -5.65
C LEU A 222 -2.71 12.93 -6.77
N SER A 223 -3.84 12.81 -7.48
CA SER A 223 -3.96 11.88 -8.61
C SER A 223 -3.00 12.22 -9.76
N ARG A 224 -2.78 13.52 -10.02
CA ARG A 224 -1.76 13.96 -11.00
C ARG A 224 -0.36 13.68 -10.50
N PHE A 225 -0.11 13.91 -9.22
CA PHE A 225 1.18 13.63 -8.61
C PHE A 225 1.51 12.14 -8.61
N CYS A 226 0.60 11.26 -8.27
CA CYS A 226 0.79 9.81 -8.37
C CYS A 226 1.15 9.37 -9.80
N ARG A 227 0.51 9.95 -10.83
CA ARG A 227 0.91 9.69 -12.23
C ARG A 227 2.33 10.17 -12.56
N LEU A 228 2.79 11.25 -11.95
CA LEU A 228 4.17 11.71 -12.09
C LEU A 228 5.17 10.76 -11.41
N LEU A 229 4.78 10.17 -10.26
CA LEU A 229 5.62 9.24 -9.50
C LEU A 229 5.83 7.89 -10.20
N SER A 230 4.93 7.47 -11.09
CA SER A 230 5.01 6.18 -11.78
C SER A 230 4.90 6.35 -13.30
N LEU A 231 6.03 6.26 -13.98
CA LEU A 231 6.09 6.47 -15.44
C LEU A 231 5.65 5.22 -16.22
N ASN A 232 5.79 4.03 -15.64
CA ASN A 232 5.49 2.76 -16.28
C ASN A 232 4.56 1.91 -15.40
N PRO A 233 3.34 2.38 -15.09
CA PRO A 233 2.42 1.61 -14.28
C PRO A 233 1.95 0.36 -15.05
N ARG A 234 1.74 -0.73 -14.30
CA ARG A 234 1.10 -1.91 -14.86
C ARG A 234 -0.38 -1.90 -14.48
N VAL A 235 -1.18 -1.31 -15.34
CA VAL A 235 -2.63 -1.19 -15.14
C VAL A 235 -3.35 -2.19 -16.04
N ALA A 236 -4.32 -2.92 -15.49
CA ALA A 236 -5.13 -3.85 -16.26
C ALA A 236 -5.91 -3.11 -17.36
N SER A 237 -6.02 -3.75 -18.54
CA SER A 237 -6.75 -3.18 -19.68
C SER A 237 -8.27 -3.15 -19.51
N ALA A 238 -8.78 -3.91 -18.54
CA ALA A 238 -10.19 -3.95 -18.15
C ALA A 238 -10.30 -3.99 -16.61
N PRO A 239 -11.43 -3.53 -16.03
CA PRO A 239 -11.65 -3.59 -14.60
C PRO A 239 -11.51 -5.02 -14.06
N ILE A 240 -10.76 -5.16 -12.97
CA ILE A 240 -10.62 -6.43 -12.24
C ILE A 240 -11.67 -6.44 -11.15
N CYS A 241 -12.62 -7.38 -11.27
CA CYS A 241 -13.70 -7.57 -10.32
C CYS A 241 -13.87 -9.07 -10.06
N GLY A 242 -14.52 -9.44 -8.95
CA GLY A 242 -14.73 -10.85 -8.65
C GLY A 242 -15.39 -11.12 -7.32
N ASN A 243 -15.13 -12.32 -6.83
CA ASN A 243 -15.42 -12.71 -5.45
C ASN A 243 -14.18 -13.34 -4.79
N ASN A 244 -14.23 -13.41 -3.47
CA ASN A 244 -13.22 -14.06 -2.65
C ASN A 244 -13.93 -14.66 -1.42
N ASN A 245 -13.63 -15.89 -1.07
CA ASN A 245 -14.36 -16.62 -0.04
C ASN A 245 -13.87 -16.35 1.40
N TRP A 246 -12.87 -15.47 1.59
CA TRP A 246 -12.26 -15.30 2.92
C TRP A 246 -13.27 -14.89 4.01
N TYR A 247 -14.06 -13.83 3.78
CA TYR A 247 -14.85 -13.19 4.84
C TYR A 247 -16.13 -13.93 5.27
N TYR A 248 -16.51 -15.00 4.59
CA TYR A 248 -17.55 -15.91 5.08
C TYR A 248 -16.99 -17.26 5.52
N ALA A 249 -15.86 -17.72 4.97
CA ALA A 249 -15.27 -19.03 5.22
C ALA A 249 -14.08 -19.01 6.19
N TYR A 250 -13.28 -17.96 6.21
CA TYR A 250 -12.08 -17.74 7.07
C TYR A 250 -11.13 -18.95 7.08
N GLY A 251 -10.80 -19.49 5.90
CA GLY A 251 -9.89 -20.63 5.73
C GLY A 251 -10.43 -21.97 6.22
N LYS A 252 -11.73 -22.00 6.63
CA LYS A 252 -12.40 -23.19 7.18
C LYS A 252 -13.65 -23.49 6.34
N ASN A 253 -14.39 -24.48 6.59
CA ASN A 253 -15.76 -24.72 6.09
C ASN A 253 -15.99 -24.45 4.60
N PHE A 254 -15.00 -24.68 3.75
CA PHE A 254 -15.11 -24.60 2.30
C PHE A 254 -14.25 -25.67 1.62
N ASP A 255 -14.66 -26.05 0.43
CA ASP A 255 -14.10 -27.09 -0.40
C ASP A 255 -14.27 -26.74 -1.90
N ALA A 256 -13.87 -27.62 -2.79
CA ALA A 256 -14.02 -27.44 -4.23
C ALA A 256 -15.50 -27.22 -4.65
N ASP A 257 -16.47 -27.87 -3.99
CA ASP A 257 -17.88 -27.69 -4.31
C ASP A 257 -18.40 -26.33 -3.84
N ALA A 258 -17.94 -25.83 -2.69
CA ALA A 258 -18.21 -24.46 -2.29
C ALA A 258 -17.70 -23.46 -3.32
N MET A 259 -16.48 -23.64 -3.82
CA MET A 259 -15.92 -22.77 -4.86
C MET A 259 -16.66 -22.86 -6.20
N ARG A 260 -17.23 -24.02 -6.56
CA ARG A 260 -18.11 -24.14 -7.74
C ARG A 260 -19.43 -23.38 -7.54
N ARG A 261 -20.00 -23.39 -6.33
CA ARG A 261 -21.18 -22.57 -6.00
C ARG A 261 -20.89 -21.08 -6.07
N ASP A 262 -19.72 -20.65 -5.55
CA ASP A 262 -19.26 -19.26 -5.64
C ASP A 262 -19.09 -18.83 -7.10
N ALA A 263 -18.46 -19.67 -7.92
CA ALA A 263 -18.29 -19.43 -9.35
C ALA A 263 -19.64 -19.31 -10.08
N THR A 264 -20.60 -20.19 -9.75
CA THR A 264 -21.96 -20.16 -10.32
C THR A 264 -22.68 -18.85 -9.95
N PHE A 265 -22.67 -18.49 -8.67
CA PHE A 265 -23.27 -17.22 -8.21
C PHE A 265 -22.64 -16.01 -8.91
N LEU A 266 -21.30 -16.00 -9.01
CA LEU A 266 -20.57 -14.92 -9.67
C LEU A 266 -20.90 -14.83 -11.16
N ALA A 267 -21.02 -15.97 -11.85
CA ALA A 267 -21.43 -16.01 -13.25
C ALA A 267 -22.87 -15.48 -13.44
N GLU A 268 -23.79 -15.78 -12.51
CA GLU A 268 -25.18 -15.29 -12.54
C GLU A 268 -25.27 -13.77 -12.34
N ILE A 269 -24.55 -13.20 -11.36
CA ILE A 269 -24.58 -11.75 -11.09
C ILE A 269 -23.82 -10.92 -12.15
N SER A 270 -22.95 -11.55 -12.94
CA SER A 270 -22.21 -10.91 -14.05
C SER A 270 -22.75 -11.29 -15.42
N ALA A 271 -23.85 -12.05 -15.49
CA ALA A 271 -24.38 -12.55 -16.75
C ALA A 271 -24.71 -11.43 -17.75
N GLY A 272 -24.22 -11.61 -18.97
CA GLY A 272 -24.39 -10.64 -20.07
C GLY A 272 -23.25 -9.63 -20.22
N HIS A 273 -22.27 -9.59 -19.30
CA HIS A 273 -21.10 -8.72 -19.43
C HIS A 273 -19.92 -9.46 -20.11
N ALA A 274 -19.24 -8.80 -21.05
CA ALA A 274 -18.12 -9.40 -21.80
C ALA A 274 -16.86 -9.59 -20.93
N ASN A 275 -16.59 -8.64 -20.01
CA ASN A 275 -15.51 -8.77 -19.04
C ASN A 275 -15.92 -9.75 -17.95
N ARG A 276 -15.26 -10.91 -17.88
CA ARG A 276 -15.56 -11.97 -16.92
C ARG A 276 -14.87 -11.71 -15.58
N PRO A 277 -15.58 -11.83 -14.45
CA PRO A 277 -15.00 -11.63 -13.13
C PRO A 277 -14.14 -12.81 -12.68
N TYR A 278 -13.30 -12.58 -11.67
CA TYR A 278 -12.44 -13.57 -11.06
C TYR A 278 -13.09 -14.23 -9.84
N CYS A 279 -13.07 -15.56 -9.81
CA CYS A 279 -13.43 -16.33 -8.61
C CYS A 279 -12.13 -16.73 -7.90
N VAL A 280 -11.84 -16.09 -6.75
CA VAL A 280 -10.57 -16.25 -6.05
C VAL A 280 -10.74 -17.19 -4.85
N ILE A 281 -10.02 -18.30 -4.88
CA ILE A 281 -9.86 -19.21 -3.74
C ILE A 281 -8.88 -18.59 -2.77
N ASP A 282 -9.31 -18.28 -1.55
CA ASP A 282 -8.46 -17.73 -0.51
C ASP A 282 -7.77 -18.82 0.33
N ALA A 283 -6.99 -18.42 1.35
CA ALA A 283 -6.25 -19.32 2.24
C ALA A 283 -7.11 -20.45 2.84
N GLY A 284 -6.49 -21.62 3.03
CA GLY A 284 -7.16 -22.82 3.56
C GLY A 284 -7.46 -23.91 2.51
N TRP A 285 -7.01 -23.72 1.27
CA TRP A 285 -7.11 -24.74 0.20
C TRP A 285 -6.01 -25.82 0.28
N THR A 286 -4.93 -25.59 1.03
CA THR A 286 -3.85 -26.54 1.27
C THR A 286 -4.02 -27.27 2.61
N PRO A 287 -3.34 -28.42 2.83
CA PRO A 287 -3.32 -29.05 4.14
C PRO A 287 -2.72 -28.13 5.22
N GLY A 288 -3.25 -28.21 6.44
CA GLY A 288 -2.70 -27.52 7.60
C GLY A 288 -3.49 -26.29 8.05
N SER A 289 -2.81 -25.21 8.41
CA SER A 289 -3.43 -23.99 8.94
C SER A 289 -4.15 -23.17 7.86
N SER A 290 -4.90 -22.16 8.28
CA SER A 290 -5.57 -21.23 7.37
C SER A 290 -4.62 -20.33 6.58
N ALA A 291 -3.37 -20.18 7.05
CA ALA A 291 -2.33 -19.40 6.35
C ALA A 291 -0.98 -20.13 6.39
N PRO A 292 -0.88 -21.35 5.82
CA PRO A 292 0.36 -22.12 5.83
C PRO A 292 1.41 -21.46 4.94
N GLY A 293 2.67 -21.87 5.14
CA GLY A 293 3.75 -21.66 4.15
C GLY A 293 3.77 -22.76 3.09
N GLY A 294 4.66 -22.61 2.11
CA GLY A 294 4.90 -23.61 1.08
C GLY A 294 5.58 -24.89 1.59
N PRO A 295 5.90 -25.80 0.67
CA PRO A 295 5.78 -25.71 -0.77
C PRO A 295 4.33 -25.89 -1.27
N TRP A 296 3.96 -25.13 -2.28
CA TRP A 296 2.59 -25.04 -2.82
C TRP A 296 2.37 -26.04 -3.97
N THR A 297 2.43 -27.34 -3.66
CA THR A 297 2.47 -28.41 -4.67
C THR A 297 1.13 -29.09 -4.92
N LYS A 298 0.18 -29.00 -3.98
CA LYS A 298 -1.14 -29.65 -4.08
C LYS A 298 -2.15 -29.03 -3.13
N GLY A 299 -3.43 -29.24 -3.42
CA GLY A 299 -4.52 -28.95 -2.49
C GLY A 299 -4.63 -29.99 -1.36
N ASP A 300 -5.47 -29.69 -0.37
CA ASP A 300 -5.91 -30.68 0.61
C ASP A 300 -6.71 -31.78 -0.10
N VAL A 301 -6.26 -33.02 0.05
CA VAL A 301 -6.82 -34.16 -0.71
C VAL A 301 -8.31 -34.38 -0.44
N ALA A 302 -8.79 -34.08 0.76
CA ALA A 302 -10.19 -34.23 1.12
C ALA A 302 -11.09 -33.10 0.60
N LYS A 303 -10.54 -31.88 0.53
CA LYS A 303 -11.29 -30.66 0.16
C LYS A 303 -11.05 -30.24 -1.28
N PHE A 304 -9.82 -30.35 -1.76
CA PHE A 304 -9.33 -29.87 -3.05
C PHE A 304 -8.46 -30.94 -3.72
N PRO A 305 -9.04 -32.09 -4.12
CA PRO A 305 -8.28 -33.21 -4.64
C PRO A 305 -7.58 -32.91 -5.97
N ASP A 306 -8.15 -32.00 -6.77
CA ASP A 306 -7.64 -31.67 -8.12
C ASP A 306 -7.79 -30.19 -8.42
N MET A 307 -6.72 -29.43 -8.21
CA MET A 307 -6.68 -27.98 -8.42
C MET A 307 -6.79 -27.59 -9.91
N PRO A 308 -6.14 -28.27 -10.86
CA PRO A 308 -6.35 -28.08 -12.29
C PRO A 308 -7.80 -28.28 -12.76
N ALA A 309 -8.44 -29.37 -12.31
CA ALA A 309 -9.84 -29.64 -12.65
C ALA A 309 -10.77 -28.54 -12.12
N LEU A 310 -10.54 -28.06 -10.89
CA LEU A 310 -11.33 -26.97 -10.31
C LEU A 310 -11.17 -25.67 -11.13
N ALA A 311 -9.98 -25.32 -11.54
CA ALA A 311 -9.75 -24.16 -12.40
C ALA A 311 -10.47 -24.30 -13.76
N ALA A 312 -10.46 -25.50 -14.34
CA ALA A 312 -11.18 -25.79 -15.59
C ALA A 312 -12.71 -25.68 -15.39
N ASP A 313 -13.24 -26.16 -14.26
CA ASP A 313 -14.65 -26.03 -13.89
C ASP A 313 -15.08 -24.57 -13.79
N MET A 314 -14.32 -23.73 -13.11
CA MET A 314 -14.59 -22.30 -13.00
C MET A 314 -14.67 -21.63 -14.38
N LYS A 315 -13.72 -21.94 -15.28
CA LYS A 315 -13.74 -21.44 -16.66
C LYS A 315 -14.99 -21.88 -17.43
N ARG A 316 -15.40 -23.15 -17.27
CA ARG A 316 -16.61 -23.71 -17.91
C ARG A 316 -17.90 -23.06 -17.36
N ILE A 317 -17.94 -22.75 -16.07
CA ILE A 317 -19.04 -22.00 -15.44
C ILE A 317 -19.14 -20.56 -15.99
N GLY A 318 -18.01 -19.97 -16.42
CA GLY A 318 -18.00 -18.66 -17.07
C GLY A 318 -17.27 -17.58 -16.29
N VAL A 319 -16.46 -17.95 -15.30
CA VAL A 319 -15.61 -17.03 -14.51
C VAL A 319 -14.13 -17.33 -14.73
N ARG A 320 -13.26 -16.41 -14.31
CA ARG A 320 -11.80 -16.55 -14.37
C ARG A 320 -11.29 -17.06 -13.03
N PRO A 321 -10.50 -18.15 -12.97
CA PRO A 321 -10.02 -18.69 -11.71
C PRO A 321 -8.89 -17.83 -11.12
N GLY A 322 -8.96 -17.57 -9.81
CA GLY A 322 -7.92 -16.95 -8.99
C GLY A 322 -7.56 -17.81 -7.78
N ILE A 323 -6.37 -17.62 -7.23
CA ILE A 323 -5.87 -18.41 -6.10
C ILE A 323 -4.97 -17.56 -5.20
N TRP A 324 -5.06 -17.80 -3.89
CA TRP A 324 -4.23 -17.18 -2.86
C TRP A 324 -2.98 -18.02 -2.56
N ILE A 325 -1.88 -17.34 -2.21
CA ILE A 325 -0.61 -17.94 -1.78
C ILE A 325 0.10 -17.05 -0.75
N ARG A 326 0.82 -17.67 0.19
CA ARG A 326 1.87 -17.05 1.02
C ARG A 326 3.23 -17.52 0.50
N PRO A 327 3.88 -16.81 -0.43
CA PRO A 327 5.04 -17.33 -1.15
C PRO A 327 6.35 -17.30 -0.36
N THR A 328 6.41 -16.52 0.71
CA THR A 328 7.64 -16.14 1.41
C THR A 328 7.90 -16.91 2.70
N ALA A 329 7.10 -17.93 2.99
CA ALA A 329 7.27 -18.80 4.16
C ALA A 329 7.16 -20.29 3.79
N LEU A 330 7.75 -21.16 4.61
CA LEU A 330 7.68 -22.61 4.50
C LEU A 330 6.94 -23.21 5.70
N THR A 331 6.19 -24.28 5.47
CA THR A 331 5.62 -25.13 6.54
C THR A 331 6.66 -26.12 7.05
N VAL A 332 7.42 -26.71 6.14
CA VAL A 332 8.50 -27.66 6.45
C VAL A 332 9.82 -27.09 5.91
N VAL A 333 10.86 -27.17 6.71
CA VAL A 333 12.20 -26.66 6.37
C VAL A 333 13.19 -27.80 6.43
N ASP A 334 13.78 -28.13 5.29
CA ASP A 334 14.83 -29.15 5.19
C ASP A 334 16.20 -28.59 5.57
N ASP A 335 16.47 -27.32 5.25
CA ASP A 335 17.72 -26.62 5.59
C ASP A 335 17.42 -25.26 6.28
N PRO A 336 17.74 -25.13 7.59
CA PRO A 336 17.56 -23.88 8.31
C PRO A 336 18.33 -22.68 7.74
N LYS A 337 19.36 -22.89 6.92
CA LYS A 337 20.10 -21.81 6.27
C LYS A 337 19.27 -21.05 5.24
N ARG A 338 18.17 -21.64 4.77
CA ARG A 338 17.22 -20.99 3.87
C ARG A 338 16.35 -19.94 4.55
N LEU A 339 16.32 -19.93 5.88
CA LEU A 339 15.46 -19.04 6.64
C LEU A 339 16.12 -17.69 6.89
N ARG A 340 15.27 -16.66 6.89
CA ARG A 340 15.62 -15.33 7.34
C ARG A 340 15.99 -15.34 8.83
N ARG A 341 16.98 -14.56 9.22
CA ARG A 341 17.50 -14.51 10.59
C ARG A 341 16.76 -13.52 11.51
N GLY A 342 15.88 -12.69 10.97
CA GLY A 342 15.18 -11.65 11.73
C GLY A 342 14.04 -12.19 12.59
N PRO A 343 13.30 -11.30 13.28
CA PRO A 343 12.21 -11.69 14.14
C PRO A 343 11.13 -12.44 13.37
N ALA A 344 10.65 -13.53 13.94
CA ALA A 344 9.55 -14.34 13.44
C ALA A 344 8.83 -14.94 14.65
N HIS A 345 7.54 -15.26 14.50
CA HIS A 345 6.86 -16.05 15.51
C HIS A 345 7.33 -17.51 15.45
N ASP A 346 7.23 -18.24 16.55
CA ASP A 346 7.83 -19.58 16.72
C ASP A 346 7.45 -20.60 15.64
N GLU A 347 6.22 -20.51 15.11
CA GLU A 347 5.73 -21.41 14.06
C GLU A 347 6.03 -20.93 12.64
N GLU A 348 6.50 -19.69 12.47
CA GLU A 348 6.72 -19.07 11.17
C GLU A 348 8.15 -19.35 10.68
N LYS A 349 8.25 -19.65 9.41
CA LYS A 349 9.53 -20.02 8.76
C LYS A 349 9.72 -19.15 7.51
N PRO A 350 9.91 -17.82 7.69
CA PRO A 350 10.12 -16.92 6.57
C PRO A 350 11.46 -17.19 5.88
N LEU A 351 11.42 -17.14 4.55
CA LEU A 351 12.57 -17.37 3.69
C LEU A 351 13.54 -16.18 3.68
N ASP A 352 14.82 -16.45 3.53
CA ASP A 352 15.78 -15.42 3.14
C ASP A 352 15.61 -15.11 1.64
N LEU A 353 15.11 -13.92 1.35
CA LEU A 353 14.76 -13.49 -0.01
C LEU A 353 15.98 -13.07 -0.85
N THR A 354 17.18 -13.17 -0.30
CA THR A 354 18.42 -12.92 -1.05
C THR A 354 19.04 -14.20 -1.62
N LEU A 355 18.55 -15.37 -1.19
CA LEU A 355 19.05 -16.66 -1.67
C LEU A 355 18.39 -17.06 -2.99
N PRO A 356 19.17 -17.36 -4.05
CA PRO A 356 18.64 -17.72 -5.36
C PRO A 356 17.68 -18.93 -5.34
N GLU A 357 17.98 -19.94 -4.52
CA GLU A 357 17.13 -21.13 -4.39
C GLU A 357 15.75 -20.85 -3.78
N ASN A 358 15.63 -19.82 -2.94
CA ASN A 358 14.36 -19.38 -2.38
C ASN A 358 13.53 -18.62 -3.41
N LEU A 359 14.17 -17.75 -4.19
CA LEU A 359 13.51 -17.05 -5.28
C LEU A 359 13.05 -18.02 -6.37
N GLU A 360 13.87 -19.04 -6.69
CA GLU A 360 13.48 -20.09 -7.66
C GLU A 360 12.29 -20.93 -7.16
N LEU A 361 12.23 -21.26 -5.87
CA LEU A 361 11.07 -21.92 -5.28
C LEU A 361 9.80 -21.06 -5.45
N ILE A 362 9.86 -19.78 -5.09
CA ILE A 362 8.75 -18.82 -5.21
C ILE A 362 8.29 -18.74 -6.67
N ARG A 363 9.22 -18.55 -7.59
CA ARG A 363 8.92 -18.50 -9.04
C ARG A 363 8.23 -19.78 -9.53
N SER A 364 8.74 -20.94 -9.11
CA SER A 364 8.22 -22.25 -9.51
C SER A 364 6.82 -22.52 -8.95
N ASP A 365 6.54 -22.09 -7.71
CA ASP A 365 5.21 -22.22 -7.11
C ASP A 365 4.17 -21.37 -7.83
N ILE A 366 4.50 -20.12 -8.15
CA ILE A 366 3.63 -19.24 -8.95
C ILE A 366 3.39 -19.82 -10.35
N ALA A 367 4.46 -20.25 -11.04
CA ALA A 367 4.37 -20.85 -12.38
C ALA A 367 3.51 -22.12 -12.36
N ARG A 368 3.57 -22.93 -11.30
CA ARG A 368 2.73 -24.13 -11.12
C ARG A 368 1.25 -23.76 -11.03
N MET A 369 0.88 -22.73 -10.26
CA MET A 369 -0.50 -22.26 -10.18
C MET A 369 -1.00 -21.76 -11.55
N ARG A 370 -0.15 -21.06 -12.28
CA ARG A 370 -0.46 -20.67 -13.66
C ARG A 370 -0.66 -21.90 -14.57
N ALA A 371 0.20 -22.91 -14.44
CA ALA A 371 0.06 -24.17 -15.18
C ALA A 371 -1.22 -24.95 -14.81
N TRP A 372 -1.70 -24.83 -13.56
CA TRP A 372 -3.02 -25.36 -13.15
C TRP A 372 -4.19 -24.63 -13.79
N GLY A 373 -3.95 -23.47 -14.42
CA GLY A 373 -4.97 -22.68 -15.11
C GLY A 373 -5.50 -21.48 -14.35
N TYR A 374 -4.95 -21.16 -13.18
CA TYR A 374 -5.31 -19.94 -12.44
C TYR A 374 -4.76 -18.70 -13.13
N GLU A 375 -5.61 -17.70 -13.32
CA GLU A 375 -5.31 -16.49 -14.08
C GLU A 375 -4.97 -15.28 -13.19
N LEU A 376 -5.41 -15.30 -11.94
CA LEU A 376 -5.07 -14.33 -10.91
C LEU A 376 -4.40 -15.03 -9.73
N ILE A 377 -3.26 -14.49 -9.29
CA ILE A 377 -2.55 -14.93 -8.08
C ILE A 377 -2.63 -13.81 -7.05
N LYS A 378 -3.34 -14.06 -5.93
CA LYS A 378 -3.35 -13.19 -4.76
C LYS A 378 -2.22 -13.63 -3.83
N HIS A 379 -1.13 -12.87 -3.76
CA HIS A 379 -0.05 -13.19 -2.84
C HIS A 379 -0.10 -12.30 -1.60
N ASP A 380 0.17 -12.90 -0.45
CA ASP A 380 -0.03 -12.30 0.85
C ASP A 380 1.17 -12.52 1.76
N PHE A 381 1.21 -11.85 2.91
CA PHE A 381 2.22 -11.92 3.96
C PHE A 381 3.63 -11.47 3.56
N SER A 382 3.87 -11.04 2.33
CA SER A 382 5.22 -10.78 1.81
C SER A 382 5.98 -9.72 2.61
N THR A 383 5.33 -8.64 3.04
CA THR A 383 5.96 -7.60 3.86
C THR A 383 6.18 -8.10 5.29
N TYR A 384 5.18 -8.76 5.87
CA TYR A 384 5.27 -9.33 7.21
C TYR A 384 6.38 -10.39 7.30
N ASP A 385 6.41 -11.33 6.36
CA ASP A 385 7.46 -12.36 6.31
C ASP A 385 8.86 -11.74 6.10
N ALA A 386 8.95 -10.63 5.33
CA ALA A 386 10.23 -9.95 5.11
C ALA A 386 10.75 -9.25 6.38
N PHE A 387 9.88 -8.61 7.16
CA PHE A 387 10.30 -7.70 8.23
C PHE A 387 9.87 -8.12 9.65
N GLY A 388 8.98 -9.10 9.80
CA GLY A 388 8.41 -9.51 11.08
C GLY A 388 7.48 -8.47 11.70
N ARG A 389 6.94 -7.54 10.88
CA ARG A 389 6.04 -6.47 11.29
C ARG A 389 4.95 -6.23 10.26
N TRP A 390 3.77 -5.88 10.73
CA TRP A 390 2.73 -5.29 9.90
C TRP A 390 3.01 -3.81 9.65
N GLY A 391 2.45 -3.25 8.59
CA GLY A 391 2.70 -1.87 8.20
C GLY A 391 2.34 -0.83 9.28
N PHE A 392 1.35 -1.09 10.13
CA PHE A 392 0.98 -0.21 11.23
C PHE A 392 2.03 -0.17 12.36
N ASP A 393 2.86 -1.21 12.49
CA ASP A 393 3.99 -1.25 13.42
C ASP A 393 5.29 -0.70 12.81
N MET A 394 5.30 -0.49 11.49
CA MET A 394 6.45 0.08 10.78
C MET A 394 6.44 1.60 10.92
N GLY A 395 7.48 2.14 11.52
CA GLY A 395 7.74 3.59 11.61
C GLY A 395 9.02 3.96 10.89
N ALA A 396 9.88 4.71 11.54
CA ALA A 396 11.26 4.94 11.09
C ALA A 396 12.13 3.68 11.15
N GLU A 397 11.69 2.65 11.90
CA GLU A 397 12.30 1.34 12.01
C GLU A 397 11.40 0.28 11.36
N LEU A 398 11.85 -0.29 10.23
CA LEU A 398 11.06 -1.24 9.44
C LEU A 398 10.93 -2.62 10.09
N THR A 399 11.88 -3.00 10.94
CA THR A 399 11.96 -4.30 11.61
C THR A 399 12.60 -4.14 12.99
N GLU A 400 12.52 -5.17 13.82
CA GLU A 400 13.16 -5.21 15.14
C GLU A 400 14.52 -5.88 15.08
N GLY A 401 15.38 -5.47 16.02
CA GLY A 401 16.67 -6.08 16.26
C GLY A 401 17.72 -5.79 15.19
N LYS A 402 18.91 -6.31 15.42
CA LYS A 402 20.06 -6.20 14.50
C LYS A 402 20.27 -7.55 13.82
N TRP A 403 19.76 -7.68 12.62
CA TRP A 403 19.93 -8.84 11.75
C TRP A 403 20.17 -8.38 10.32
N SER A 404 20.67 -9.26 9.47
CA SER A 404 20.88 -8.99 8.05
C SER A 404 20.45 -10.18 7.21
N TRP A 405 20.03 -9.91 5.99
CA TRP A 405 19.90 -10.92 4.94
C TRP A 405 21.25 -11.57 4.65
N ALA A 406 21.27 -12.71 4.01
CA ALA A 406 22.51 -13.40 3.63
C ALA A 406 23.37 -12.55 2.69
N ASP A 407 22.79 -11.94 1.68
CA ASP A 407 23.46 -10.95 0.83
C ASP A 407 23.35 -9.54 1.44
N GLN A 408 24.39 -9.13 2.15
CA GLN A 408 24.45 -7.82 2.80
C GLN A 408 24.72 -6.66 1.85
N SER A 409 25.00 -6.92 0.58
CA SER A 409 25.25 -5.85 -0.40
C SER A 409 23.97 -5.13 -0.82
N LEU A 410 22.80 -5.71 -0.57
CA LEU A 410 21.49 -5.20 -0.96
C LEU A 410 20.85 -4.35 0.14
N THR A 411 20.04 -3.38 -0.27
CA THR A 411 19.10 -2.70 0.63
C THR A 411 17.83 -3.52 0.80
N ASN A 412 17.03 -3.22 1.82
CA ASN A 412 15.70 -3.82 2.00
C ASN A 412 14.78 -3.57 0.79
N ALA A 413 14.85 -2.38 0.19
CA ALA A 413 14.06 -2.06 -1.01
C ALA A 413 14.46 -2.95 -2.20
N GLU A 414 15.75 -3.14 -2.43
CA GLU A 414 16.25 -4.02 -3.50
C GLU A 414 15.86 -5.49 -3.28
N VAL A 415 15.85 -5.97 -2.03
CA VAL A 415 15.36 -7.32 -1.70
C VAL A 415 13.89 -7.48 -2.08
N ILE A 416 13.05 -6.51 -1.73
CA ILE A 416 11.62 -6.54 -2.08
C ILE A 416 11.41 -6.41 -3.59
N LEU A 417 12.16 -5.54 -4.28
CA LEU A 417 12.08 -5.41 -5.75
C LEU A 417 12.45 -6.74 -6.45
N ARG A 418 13.46 -7.46 -5.97
CA ARG A 418 13.81 -8.79 -6.49
C ARG A 418 12.69 -9.81 -6.27
N LEU A 419 12.07 -9.81 -5.08
CA LEU A 419 10.91 -10.65 -4.82
C LEU A 419 9.77 -10.37 -5.82
N TYR A 420 9.43 -9.08 -6.03
CA TYR A 420 8.34 -8.71 -6.92
C TYR A 420 8.63 -9.03 -8.39
N ALA A 421 9.88 -8.89 -8.83
CA ALA A 421 10.32 -9.36 -10.14
C ALA A 421 10.17 -10.89 -10.28
N THR A 422 10.55 -11.64 -9.25
CA THR A 422 10.41 -13.11 -9.22
C THR A 422 8.95 -13.56 -9.28
N LEU A 423 8.06 -12.90 -8.53
CA LEU A 423 6.62 -13.16 -8.60
C LEU A 423 6.07 -12.88 -10.00
N ARG A 424 6.49 -11.77 -10.62
CA ARG A 424 6.10 -11.41 -12.00
C ARG A 424 6.61 -12.42 -13.02
N GLU A 425 7.84 -12.87 -12.92
CA GLU A 425 8.40 -13.91 -13.78
C GLU A 425 7.59 -15.22 -13.68
N GLY A 426 7.27 -15.67 -12.48
CA GLY A 426 6.44 -16.85 -12.27
C GLY A 426 5.01 -16.70 -12.81
N ALA A 427 4.42 -15.51 -12.68
CA ALA A 427 3.07 -15.23 -13.15
C ALA A 427 2.97 -15.01 -14.67
N GLY A 428 4.06 -14.64 -15.34
CA GLY A 428 4.04 -14.35 -16.77
C GLY A 428 3.04 -13.24 -17.13
N ASP A 429 2.01 -13.55 -17.91
CA ASP A 429 0.92 -12.66 -18.29
C ASP A 429 -0.27 -12.67 -17.29
N GLY A 430 -0.22 -13.51 -16.24
CA GLY A 430 -1.25 -13.60 -15.23
C GLY A 430 -1.36 -12.33 -14.38
N VAL A 431 -2.53 -12.10 -13.81
CA VAL A 431 -2.78 -10.99 -12.91
C VAL A 431 -2.15 -11.26 -11.53
N LEU A 432 -1.38 -10.33 -11.03
CA LEU A 432 -0.88 -10.34 -9.66
C LEU A 432 -1.67 -9.34 -8.81
N LEU A 433 -2.27 -9.85 -7.73
CA LEU A 433 -2.89 -9.08 -6.67
C LEU A 433 -1.97 -9.09 -5.45
N GLY A 434 -1.38 -7.94 -5.13
CA GLY A 434 -0.60 -7.76 -3.91
C GLY A 434 -1.51 -7.51 -2.72
N CYS A 435 -1.52 -8.39 -1.71
CA CYS A 435 -2.32 -8.23 -0.50
C CYS A 435 -1.54 -7.54 0.61
N ASN A 436 -0.57 -8.21 1.21
CA ASN A 436 0.35 -7.60 2.19
C ASN A 436 1.67 -7.25 1.50
N THR A 437 1.68 -6.14 0.78
CA THR A 437 2.78 -5.72 -0.10
C THR A 437 3.02 -4.22 -0.05
N ILE A 438 4.25 -3.83 -0.36
CA ILE A 438 4.67 -2.43 -0.44
C ILE A 438 4.28 -1.88 -1.82
N GLY A 439 3.14 -1.18 -1.91
CA GLY A 439 2.56 -0.72 -3.16
C GLY A 439 3.49 0.15 -3.99
N HIS A 440 4.27 1.03 -3.37
CA HIS A 440 5.21 1.92 -4.07
C HIS A 440 6.35 1.15 -4.78
N LEU A 441 6.77 0.00 -4.23
CA LEU A 441 7.73 -0.91 -4.88
C LEU A 441 7.05 -1.87 -5.87
N ALA A 442 5.74 -2.11 -5.72
CA ALA A 442 4.96 -3.00 -6.57
C ALA A 442 4.47 -2.34 -7.87
N ALA A 443 4.40 -1.01 -7.91
CA ALA A 443 3.97 -0.26 -9.10
C ALA A 443 4.85 -0.63 -10.31
N GLY A 444 4.20 -0.99 -11.44
CA GLY A 444 4.89 -1.54 -12.61
C GLY A 444 5.06 -3.06 -12.62
N SER A 445 4.92 -3.74 -11.47
CA SER A 445 5.00 -5.20 -11.36
C SER A 445 3.63 -5.87 -11.21
N PHE A 446 2.68 -5.24 -10.52
CA PHE A 446 1.35 -5.79 -10.24
C PHE A 446 0.26 -4.99 -10.93
N GLU A 447 -0.79 -5.69 -11.36
CA GLU A 447 -1.98 -5.08 -11.97
C GLU A 447 -2.93 -4.51 -10.92
N ILE A 448 -2.94 -5.11 -9.72
CA ILE A 448 -3.90 -4.78 -8.67
C ILE A 448 -3.23 -4.87 -7.29
N GLN A 449 -3.59 -3.95 -6.40
CA GLN A 449 -3.00 -3.83 -5.07
C GLN A 449 -4.06 -3.50 -4.03
N ARG A 450 -4.03 -4.21 -2.89
CA ARG A 450 -4.84 -3.91 -1.71
C ARG A 450 -4.51 -2.51 -1.18
N ALA A 451 -5.54 -1.68 -1.03
CA ALA A 451 -5.42 -0.34 -0.47
C ALA A 451 -5.31 -0.37 1.05
N GLY A 452 -6.05 -1.25 1.69
CA GLY A 452 -6.14 -1.38 3.14
C GLY A 452 -5.96 -2.78 3.69
N ASP A 453 -5.90 -2.88 5.00
CA ASP A 453 -5.99 -4.15 5.72
C ASP A 453 -7.38 -4.78 5.54
N ASP A 454 -7.54 -5.97 6.02
CA ASP A 454 -8.75 -6.76 5.83
C ASP A 454 -10.01 -6.05 6.33
N THR A 455 -11.03 -6.00 5.48
CA THR A 455 -12.42 -5.71 5.87
C THR A 455 -12.96 -6.86 6.73
N SER A 456 -14.24 -7.00 6.93
CA SER A 456 -14.74 -8.07 7.78
C SER A 456 -16.16 -8.49 7.44
N GLY A 457 -16.40 -9.81 7.42
CA GLY A 457 -17.73 -10.38 7.48
C GLY A 457 -18.26 -10.58 8.91
N ARG A 458 -17.55 -10.06 9.95
CA ARG A 458 -17.91 -10.25 11.36
C ARG A 458 -18.11 -8.95 12.13
N ALA A 459 -17.47 -7.85 11.69
CA ALA A 459 -17.49 -6.56 12.40
C ALA A 459 -17.51 -5.42 11.39
N TRP A 460 -18.63 -4.71 11.31
CA TRP A 460 -18.79 -3.58 10.41
C TRP A 460 -17.74 -2.49 10.62
N GLU A 461 -17.40 -2.17 11.88
CA GLU A 461 -16.40 -1.13 12.19
C GLU A 461 -15.01 -1.41 11.57
N ARG A 462 -14.66 -2.69 11.38
CA ARG A 462 -13.44 -3.04 10.66
C ARG A 462 -13.56 -2.67 9.18
N THR A 463 -14.68 -2.98 8.55
CA THR A 463 -14.96 -2.60 7.15
C THR A 463 -14.97 -1.07 6.98
N ARG A 464 -15.62 -0.35 7.90
CA ARG A 464 -15.64 1.12 7.88
C ARG A 464 -14.22 1.70 7.95
N ARG A 465 -13.37 1.20 8.81
CA ARG A 465 -11.99 1.68 8.96
C ARG A 465 -11.06 1.20 7.88
N MET A 466 -11.06 -0.08 7.55
CA MET A 466 -10.11 -0.65 6.59
C MET A 466 -10.54 -0.43 5.14
N GLY A 467 -11.82 -0.48 4.84
CA GLY A 467 -12.36 -0.29 3.49
C GLY A 467 -12.54 1.18 3.13
N ILE A 468 -13.38 1.93 3.86
CA ILE A 468 -13.78 3.29 3.48
C ILE A 468 -12.62 4.28 3.61
N ASN A 469 -11.88 4.25 4.75
CA ASN A 469 -10.71 5.10 4.93
C ASN A 469 -9.70 4.88 3.81
N THR A 470 -9.29 3.64 3.60
CA THR A 470 -8.19 3.35 2.68
C THR A 470 -8.58 3.58 1.22
N LEU A 471 -9.84 3.30 0.85
CA LEU A 471 -10.37 3.68 -0.45
C LEU A 471 -10.25 5.18 -0.68
N ALA A 472 -10.75 6.00 0.25
CA ALA A 472 -10.75 7.45 0.10
C ALA A 472 -9.34 8.03 -0.02
N TYR A 473 -8.43 7.60 0.85
CA TYR A 473 -7.10 8.19 0.96
C TYR A 473 -6.08 7.64 -0.04
N ARG A 474 -6.32 6.45 -0.61
CA ARG A 474 -5.47 5.86 -1.65
C ARG A 474 -6.09 5.90 -3.05
N LEU A 475 -7.29 6.44 -3.20
CA LEU A 475 -7.90 6.65 -4.51
C LEU A 475 -6.99 7.39 -5.52
N PRO A 476 -6.12 8.36 -5.11
CA PRO A 476 -5.15 8.97 -6.03
C PRO A 476 -4.19 8.00 -6.71
N GLN A 477 -3.92 6.84 -6.13
CA GLN A 477 -3.04 5.82 -6.70
C GLN A 477 -3.74 4.97 -7.78
N HIS A 478 -5.09 4.97 -7.79
CA HIS A 478 -5.88 4.20 -8.75
C HIS A 478 -5.60 4.61 -10.20
N GLY A 479 -5.21 3.63 -11.03
CA GLY A 479 -4.84 3.88 -12.42
C GLY A 479 -3.53 4.66 -12.63
N ALA A 480 -2.87 5.07 -11.53
CA ALA A 480 -1.57 5.72 -11.56
C ALA A 480 -0.43 4.74 -11.25
N PHE A 481 -0.62 3.86 -10.29
CA PHE A 481 0.33 2.80 -9.93
C PHE A 481 -0.16 1.43 -10.38
N PHE A 482 -1.41 1.15 -10.11
CA PHE A 482 -2.15 -0.11 -10.35
C PHE A 482 -3.65 0.17 -10.22
N GLN A 483 -4.49 -0.83 -10.41
CA GLN A 483 -5.86 -0.78 -9.94
C GLN A 483 -5.88 -1.03 -8.44
N ILE A 484 -6.42 -0.10 -7.61
CA ILE A 484 -6.53 -0.35 -6.18
C ILE A 484 -7.71 -1.28 -5.87
N ASP A 485 -7.49 -2.12 -4.85
CA ASP A 485 -8.46 -3.03 -4.28
C ASP A 485 -8.78 -2.57 -2.84
N PRO A 486 -9.96 -1.99 -2.58
CA PRO A 486 -10.38 -1.58 -1.24
C PRO A 486 -10.81 -2.77 -0.36
N ASP A 487 -10.50 -3.97 -0.78
CA ASP A 487 -10.91 -5.24 -0.22
C ASP A 487 -12.39 -5.59 -0.48
N CYS A 488 -12.83 -6.71 0.04
CA CYS A 488 -14.14 -7.26 -0.24
C CYS A 488 -15.29 -6.44 0.38
N ALA A 489 -16.33 -6.21 -0.41
CA ALA A 489 -17.64 -5.95 0.14
C ALA A 489 -18.19 -7.27 0.71
N ALA A 490 -17.90 -7.50 2.00
CA ALA A 490 -18.25 -8.71 2.70
C ALA A 490 -19.65 -8.57 3.36
N HIS A 491 -20.41 -9.66 3.36
CA HIS A 491 -21.66 -9.73 4.11
C HIS A 491 -21.90 -11.10 4.70
N THR A 492 -22.26 -11.13 5.97
CA THR A 492 -22.76 -12.32 6.70
C THR A 492 -23.87 -11.90 7.65
N ALA A 493 -24.48 -12.85 8.34
CA ALA A 493 -25.46 -12.56 9.38
C ALA A 493 -24.90 -11.72 10.56
N SER A 494 -23.59 -11.53 10.65
CA SER A 494 -22.92 -10.76 11.71
C SER A 494 -22.75 -9.28 11.38
N THR A 495 -23.02 -8.85 10.14
CA THR A 495 -22.87 -7.46 9.70
C THR A 495 -24.19 -6.90 9.18
N PRO A 496 -24.49 -5.59 9.41
CA PRO A 496 -25.75 -4.98 8.98
C PRO A 496 -25.77 -4.78 7.45
N TRP A 497 -26.72 -5.41 6.77
CA TRP A 497 -26.87 -5.30 5.31
C TRP A 497 -26.97 -3.85 4.82
N GLU A 498 -27.65 -2.98 5.57
CA GLU A 498 -27.82 -1.57 5.21
C GLU A 498 -26.48 -0.83 5.07
N LEU A 499 -25.51 -1.20 5.87
CA LEU A 499 -24.16 -0.63 5.83
C LEU A 499 -23.29 -1.32 4.78
N ASP A 500 -23.31 -2.66 4.73
CA ASP A 500 -22.56 -3.44 3.73
C ASP A 500 -22.97 -3.07 2.31
N ARG A 501 -24.28 -2.86 2.07
CA ARG A 501 -24.82 -2.42 0.78
C ARG A 501 -24.30 -1.05 0.34
N GLN A 502 -24.14 -0.12 1.28
CA GLN A 502 -23.60 1.21 0.97
C GLN A 502 -22.10 1.12 0.59
N PHE A 503 -21.34 0.29 1.26
CA PHE A 503 -19.93 0.06 0.91
C PHE A 503 -19.79 -0.65 -0.44
N LEU A 504 -20.63 -1.65 -0.72
CA LEU A 504 -20.74 -2.30 -2.02
C LEU A 504 -21.03 -1.29 -3.14
N ASP A 505 -21.98 -0.38 -2.92
CA ASP A 505 -22.35 0.68 -3.86
C ASP A 505 -21.19 1.66 -4.12
N LEU A 506 -20.50 2.10 -3.06
CA LEU A 506 -19.35 3.00 -3.16
C LEU A 506 -18.22 2.37 -3.97
N ILE A 507 -17.82 1.13 -3.66
CA ILE A 507 -16.76 0.43 -4.41
C ILE A 507 -17.16 0.30 -5.88
N ALA A 508 -18.36 -0.21 -6.14
CA ALA A 508 -18.82 -0.44 -7.50
C ALA A 508 -18.76 0.84 -8.35
N LYS A 509 -19.12 1.99 -7.78
CA LYS A 509 -19.14 3.28 -8.45
C LYS A 509 -17.80 3.99 -8.51
N SER A 510 -16.87 3.66 -7.63
CA SER A 510 -15.54 4.30 -7.59
C SER A 510 -14.67 3.98 -8.81
N GLY A 511 -14.93 2.87 -9.51
CA GLY A 511 -14.11 2.37 -10.61
C GLY A 511 -12.90 1.55 -10.14
N THR A 512 -12.71 1.38 -8.83
CA THR A 512 -11.68 0.50 -8.26
C THR A 512 -12.04 -0.96 -8.41
N ALA A 513 -11.21 -1.89 -7.96
CA ALA A 513 -11.56 -3.30 -7.96
C ALA A 513 -12.77 -3.55 -7.04
N LEU A 514 -13.68 -4.41 -7.47
CA LEU A 514 -14.78 -4.89 -6.64
C LEU A 514 -14.65 -6.40 -6.46
N PHE A 515 -14.37 -6.82 -5.22
CA PHE A 515 -14.55 -8.21 -4.80
C PHE A 515 -15.69 -8.30 -3.79
N VAL A 516 -16.56 -9.29 -3.96
CA VAL A 516 -17.63 -9.61 -2.99
C VAL A 516 -17.26 -10.85 -2.21
N SER A 517 -17.66 -10.92 -0.93
CA SER A 517 -17.44 -12.10 -0.09
C SER A 517 -18.72 -12.44 0.66
N VAL A 518 -19.44 -13.42 0.16
CA VAL A 518 -20.74 -13.85 0.67
C VAL A 518 -20.94 -15.33 0.39
N ASP A 519 -21.57 -16.05 1.32
CA ASP A 519 -22.04 -17.42 1.07
C ASP A 519 -23.28 -17.39 0.17
N PRO A 520 -23.24 -17.89 -1.07
CA PRO A 520 -24.38 -17.83 -1.98
C PRO A 520 -25.66 -18.47 -1.46
N ARG A 521 -25.56 -19.40 -0.50
CA ARG A 521 -26.70 -20.09 0.12
C ARG A 521 -27.52 -19.20 1.07
N THR A 522 -26.94 -18.08 1.51
CA THR A 522 -27.57 -17.14 2.46
C THR A 522 -28.10 -15.88 1.79
N VAL A 523 -27.82 -15.69 0.51
CA VAL A 523 -28.18 -14.48 -0.23
C VAL A 523 -29.67 -14.46 -0.56
N THR A 524 -30.35 -13.39 -0.15
CA THR A 524 -31.75 -13.15 -0.51
C THR A 524 -31.90 -12.68 -1.98
N PRO A 525 -33.08 -12.78 -2.60
CA PRO A 525 -33.30 -12.25 -3.95
C PRO A 525 -33.02 -10.75 -4.08
N GLU A 526 -33.33 -9.96 -3.05
CA GLU A 526 -33.02 -8.53 -3.00
C GLU A 526 -31.51 -8.28 -2.98
N GLN A 527 -30.78 -8.97 -2.09
CA GLN A 527 -29.32 -8.89 -2.02
C GLN A 527 -28.68 -9.31 -3.36
N LYS A 528 -29.17 -10.39 -3.98
CA LYS A 528 -28.68 -10.84 -5.28
C LYS A 528 -28.83 -9.77 -6.36
N SER A 529 -29.96 -9.05 -6.35
CA SER A 529 -30.19 -7.93 -7.26
C SER A 529 -29.18 -6.80 -7.03
N ALA A 530 -28.90 -6.44 -5.78
CA ALA A 530 -27.93 -5.43 -5.41
C ALA A 530 -26.49 -5.84 -5.83
N TYR A 531 -26.08 -7.10 -5.58
CA TYR A 531 -24.79 -7.63 -6.04
C TYR A 531 -24.67 -7.61 -7.56
N ARG A 532 -25.75 -7.93 -8.28
CA ARG A 532 -25.76 -7.87 -9.75
C ARG A 532 -25.57 -6.43 -10.24
N GLU A 533 -26.31 -5.47 -9.70
CA GLU A 533 -26.18 -4.06 -10.07
C GLU A 533 -24.77 -3.54 -9.82
N ALA A 534 -24.21 -3.81 -8.65
CA ALA A 534 -22.86 -3.41 -8.27
C ALA A 534 -21.80 -4.06 -9.17
N MET A 535 -21.91 -5.37 -9.43
CA MET A 535 -20.96 -6.10 -10.28
C MET A 535 -20.99 -5.59 -11.71
N MET A 536 -22.16 -5.36 -12.30
CA MET A 536 -22.30 -4.82 -13.65
C MET A 536 -21.74 -3.39 -13.76
N THR A 537 -21.94 -2.57 -12.72
CA THR A 537 -21.38 -1.22 -12.65
C THR A 537 -19.84 -1.27 -12.58
N ALA A 538 -19.28 -2.10 -11.70
CA ALA A 538 -17.85 -2.23 -11.52
C ALA A 538 -17.15 -2.81 -12.77
N LEU A 539 -17.71 -3.86 -13.38
CA LEU A 539 -17.18 -4.45 -14.62
C LEU A 539 -17.19 -3.46 -15.80
N SER A 540 -18.09 -2.47 -15.77
CA SER A 540 -18.16 -1.37 -16.75
C SER A 540 -17.21 -0.19 -16.42
N GLY A 541 -16.39 -0.28 -15.36
CA GLY A 541 -15.42 0.75 -14.96
C GLY A 541 -15.96 1.79 -13.99
N GLY A 542 -17.06 1.50 -13.29
CA GLY A 542 -17.64 2.38 -12.28
C GLY A 542 -18.54 3.49 -12.86
N ALA A 543 -18.81 4.49 -12.06
CA ALA A 543 -19.59 5.64 -12.49
C ALA A 543 -18.79 6.53 -13.45
N ARG A 544 -19.43 6.98 -14.53
CA ARG A 544 -18.78 7.92 -15.46
C ARG A 544 -18.39 9.20 -14.71
N GLY A 545 -17.11 9.57 -14.73
CA GLY A 545 -16.56 10.70 -13.97
C GLY A 545 -15.99 10.31 -12.59
N GLY A 546 -15.98 9.01 -12.25
CA GLY A 546 -15.36 8.48 -11.05
C GLY A 546 -16.03 8.87 -9.73
N ALA A 547 -15.30 8.68 -8.64
CA ALA A 547 -15.70 9.06 -7.29
C ALA A 547 -14.65 9.99 -6.65
N GLU A 548 -15.09 10.95 -5.84
CA GLU A 548 -14.25 11.89 -5.10
C GLU A 548 -14.82 12.10 -3.69
N PRO A 549 -14.04 11.85 -2.62
CA PRO A 549 -14.47 12.18 -1.26
C PRO A 549 -14.43 13.71 -1.05
N LEU A 550 -15.55 14.29 -0.58
CA LEU A 550 -15.69 15.74 -0.45
C LEU A 550 -15.32 16.26 0.94
N ASP A 551 -15.53 15.46 1.97
CA ASP A 551 -15.29 15.82 3.39
C ASP A 551 -14.02 15.18 4.00
N TRP A 552 -13.19 14.55 3.19
CA TRP A 552 -11.99 13.82 3.64
C TRP A 552 -10.89 14.68 4.30
N LEU A 553 -10.95 16.00 4.18
CA LEU A 553 -10.05 16.88 4.92
C LEU A 553 -10.35 16.90 6.44
N HIS A 554 -11.53 16.45 6.84
CA HIS A 554 -12.06 16.62 8.20
C HIS A 554 -12.46 15.31 8.88
N THR A 555 -12.48 14.17 8.16
CA THR A 555 -12.89 12.88 8.70
C THR A 555 -12.03 11.74 8.15
N THR A 556 -11.86 10.68 8.93
CA THR A 556 -11.16 9.46 8.51
C THR A 556 -12.05 8.50 7.73
N ALA A 557 -13.38 8.67 7.76
CA ALA A 557 -14.33 7.88 6.99
C ALA A 557 -15.29 8.83 6.25
N PRO A 558 -14.91 9.32 5.06
CA PRO A 558 -15.72 10.28 4.31
C PRO A 558 -17.13 9.78 4.03
N ARG A 559 -18.11 10.63 4.34
CA ARG A 559 -19.53 10.38 4.12
C ARG A 559 -20.03 11.03 2.85
N GLU A 560 -19.46 12.17 2.50
CA GLU A 560 -19.86 12.95 1.35
C GLU A 560 -18.95 12.67 0.16
N TRP A 561 -19.56 12.25 -0.93
CA TRP A 561 -18.86 11.89 -2.15
C TRP A 561 -19.48 12.59 -3.36
N ARG A 562 -18.64 12.93 -4.32
CA ARG A 562 -19.08 13.23 -5.69
C ARG A 562 -18.92 11.98 -6.53
N ILE A 563 -20.02 11.40 -7.01
CA ILE A 563 -20.04 10.17 -7.81
C ILE A 563 -20.74 10.46 -9.12
N GLY A 564 -20.05 10.28 -10.24
CA GLY A 564 -20.62 10.60 -11.55
C GLY A 564 -21.08 12.05 -11.68
N GLY A 565 -20.40 12.98 -11.02
CA GLY A 565 -20.74 14.41 -10.97
C GLY A 565 -21.85 14.79 -9.98
N ARG A 566 -22.47 13.82 -9.29
CA ARG A 566 -23.55 14.06 -8.31
C ARG A 566 -23.04 13.91 -6.88
N ARG A 567 -23.55 14.72 -5.95
CA ARG A 567 -23.27 14.56 -4.51
C ARG A 567 -24.09 13.40 -3.96
N VAL A 568 -23.42 12.48 -3.28
CA VAL A 568 -23.99 11.32 -2.60
C VAL A 568 -23.52 11.34 -1.15
N THR A 569 -24.41 11.06 -0.22
CA THR A 569 -24.09 10.97 1.22
C THR A 569 -24.35 9.56 1.71
N TYR A 570 -23.34 8.95 2.32
CA TYR A 570 -23.43 7.64 2.95
C TYR A 570 -23.52 7.78 4.47
N GLN A 571 -24.11 6.77 5.12
CA GLN A 571 -24.20 6.67 6.57
C GLN A 571 -23.39 5.46 7.01
N TRP A 572 -22.28 5.68 7.67
CA TRP A 572 -21.35 4.62 8.01
C TRP A 572 -21.50 4.09 9.43
N GLU A 573 -22.16 4.85 10.31
CA GLU A 573 -22.30 4.52 11.70
C GLU A 573 -23.54 3.66 11.93
N GLU A 574 -23.42 2.67 12.81
CA GLU A 574 -24.55 1.95 13.37
C GLU A 574 -25.44 2.86 14.23
N ALA A 575 -26.64 2.43 14.59
CA ALA A 575 -27.60 3.23 15.35
C ALA A 575 -27.07 3.74 16.71
N TRP A 576 -26.11 3.03 17.29
CA TRP A 576 -25.41 3.44 18.52
C TRP A 576 -24.14 4.28 18.28
N GLY A 577 -23.85 4.67 17.05
CA GLY A 577 -22.64 5.40 16.66
C GLY A 577 -21.45 4.50 16.33
N ALA A 578 -20.28 5.11 16.16
CA ALA A 578 -19.04 4.41 15.84
C ALA A 578 -18.50 3.62 17.04
N LEU A 579 -18.18 2.35 16.83
CA LEU A 579 -17.60 1.48 17.84
C LEU A 579 -16.05 1.58 17.78
N PRO A 580 -15.34 1.76 18.92
CA PRO A 580 -13.88 1.71 18.96
C PRO A 580 -13.37 0.32 18.53
N PHE A 581 -12.70 0.25 17.39
CA PHE A 581 -12.10 -0.98 16.89
C PHE A 581 -10.57 -0.89 17.00
N ARG A 582 -9.94 -1.93 17.58
CA ARG A 582 -8.48 -2.05 17.64
C ARG A 582 -8.01 -2.96 16.51
N VAL A 583 -6.94 -2.56 15.84
CA VAL A 583 -6.25 -3.36 14.82
C VAL A 583 -5.50 -4.52 15.48
#